data_74fbde380c91e4b29c2e86ba228ca0ad
#
_entry.id   74fbde380c91e4b29c2e86ba228ca0ad
#
_cell.length_a   1.000
_cell.length_b   1.000
_cell.length_c   1.000
_cell.angle_alpha   90.00
_cell.angle_beta   90.00
_cell.angle_gamma   90.00
#
_symmetry.space_group_name_H-M   'P 1'
#
loop_
_entity.id
_entity.type
_entity.pdbx_description
1 polymer ?
#
loop_
_entity_poly.entity_id
_entity_poly.type
_entity_poly.pdbx_seq_one_letter_code
_entity_poly.pdbx_strand_id
1 'polypeptide(L)'
;MNRSTVYYEPTPESAENLTLMRLIDEQYTTCPFYGSRRLAAWLGTQGHEVNRKRVQRLLRIMGLEALYPKPKLSVGSGHKVYPYLLRGVAIDRVHQVWSTDSSALRFTRGRQ
;
A
#
# COMPACT_ATOMS: atom_id res chain seq x y z
N MET A 1 2.68 -26.88 -14.22
CA MET A 1 3.87 -26.48 -13.43
C MET A 1 5.11 -26.90 -14.20
N ASN A 2 6.03 -25.96 -14.40
CA ASN A 2 7.24 -26.25 -15.16
C ASN A 2 8.22 -27.03 -14.27
N ARG A 3 8.88 -28.08 -14.81
CA ARG A 3 9.80 -28.95 -14.05
C ARG A 3 10.92 -28.15 -13.35
N SER A 4 11.42 -27.11 -14.00
CA SER A 4 12.46 -26.23 -13.46
C SER A 4 12.03 -25.47 -12.19
N THR A 5 10.74 -25.22 -11.99
CA THR A 5 10.23 -24.54 -10.81
C THR A 5 10.22 -25.43 -9.57
N VAL A 6 10.10 -26.76 -9.76
CA VAL A 6 10.09 -27.74 -8.65
C VAL A 6 11.48 -27.94 -8.04
N TYR A 7 12.52 -27.82 -8.86
CA TYR A 7 13.92 -28.01 -8.44
C TYR A 7 14.67 -26.69 -8.26
N TYR A 8 13.96 -25.55 -8.25
CA TYR A 8 14.58 -24.26 -8.02
C TYR A 8 14.93 -24.08 -6.54
N GLU A 9 16.21 -24.06 -6.24
CA GLU A 9 16.73 -23.65 -4.95
C GLU A 9 17.03 -22.15 -5.00
N PRO A 10 16.39 -21.33 -4.15
CA PRO A 10 16.66 -19.90 -4.12
C PRO A 10 18.11 -19.63 -3.70
N THR A 11 18.84 -18.92 -4.53
CA THR A 11 20.21 -18.49 -4.21
C THR A 11 20.17 -17.54 -3.00
N PRO A 12 20.98 -17.78 -1.95
CA PRO A 12 21.05 -16.89 -0.81
C PRO A 12 21.54 -15.50 -1.22
N GLU A 13 21.10 -14.47 -0.49
CA GLU A 13 21.50 -13.09 -0.75
C GLU A 13 23.01 -12.92 -0.53
N SER A 14 23.65 -12.11 -1.38
CA SER A 14 25.09 -11.83 -1.28
C SER A 14 25.44 -11.06 0.00
N ALA A 15 26.66 -11.21 0.51
CA ALA A 15 27.13 -10.49 1.68
C ALA A 15 27.01 -8.97 1.53
N GLU A 16 27.23 -8.45 0.32
CA GLU A 16 27.01 -7.04 0.00
C GLU A 16 25.54 -6.62 0.17
N ASN A 17 24.60 -7.45 -0.28
CA ASN A 17 23.17 -7.18 -0.10
C ASN A 17 22.79 -7.19 1.38
N LEU A 18 23.34 -8.08 2.18
CA LEU A 18 23.09 -8.11 3.63
C LEU A 18 23.61 -6.84 4.32
N THR A 19 24.77 -6.32 3.90
CA THR A 19 25.29 -5.04 4.40
C THR A 19 24.37 -3.88 4.03
N LEU A 20 23.91 -3.84 2.77
CA LEU A 20 22.96 -2.82 2.31
C LEU A 20 21.62 -2.91 3.07
N MET A 21 21.12 -4.12 3.34
CA MET A 21 19.89 -4.32 4.10
C MET A 21 20.01 -3.78 5.53
N ARG A 22 21.15 -3.96 6.20
CA ARG A 22 21.40 -3.38 7.55
C ARG A 22 21.39 -1.85 7.50
N LEU A 23 22.07 -1.24 6.54
CA LEU A 23 22.09 0.21 6.39
C LEU A 23 20.70 0.77 6.09
N ILE A 24 19.92 0.08 5.24
CA ILE A 24 18.53 0.45 4.92
C ILE A 24 17.65 0.37 6.16
N ASP A 25 17.78 -0.67 6.97
CA ASP A 25 17.00 -0.87 8.19
C ASP A 25 17.28 0.22 9.23
N GLU A 26 18.56 0.53 9.46
CA GLU A 26 18.98 1.62 10.33
C GLU A 26 18.41 2.97 9.87
N GLN A 27 18.52 3.27 8.57
CA GLN A 27 17.99 4.50 8.01
C GLN A 27 16.45 4.54 8.04
N TYR A 28 15.79 3.41 7.82
CA TYR A 28 14.33 3.31 7.89
C TYR A 28 13.82 3.57 9.32
N THR A 29 14.53 3.12 10.34
CA THR A 29 14.19 3.40 11.74
C THR A 29 14.25 4.90 12.03
N THR A 30 15.19 5.61 11.44
CA THR A 30 15.36 7.08 11.61
C THR A 30 14.37 7.86 10.74
N CYS A 31 14.19 7.46 9.48
CA CYS A 31 13.39 8.15 8.47
C CYS A 31 12.48 7.18 7.71
N PRO A 32 11.35 6.73 8.31
CA PRO A 32 10.49 5.70 7.72
C PRO A 32 9.75 6.15 6.45
N PHE A 33 9.78 7.43 6.14
CA PHE A 33 9.17 8.03 4.93
C PHE A 33 10.09 8.03 3.70
N TYR A 34 11.32 7.49 3.82
CA TYR A 34 12.22 7.40 2.68
C TYR A 34 11.82 6.25 1.75
N GLY A 35 11.48 6.61 0.51
CA GLY A 35 11.26 5.63 -0.56
C GLY A 35 12.56 5.23 -1.25
N SER A 36 12.49 4.25 -2.15
CA SER A 36 13.65 3.67 -2.84
C SER A 36 14.56 4.68 -3.54
N ARG A 37 14.03 5.84 -4.00
CA ARG A 37 14.83 6.90 -4.64
C ARG A 37 15.70 7.64 -3.61
N ARG A 38 15.11 8.03 -2.48
CA ARG A 38 15.83 8.74 -1.42
C ARG A 38 16.85 7.83 -0.73
N LEU A 39 16.49 6.55 -0.51
CA LEU A 39 17.41 5.56 0.04
C LEU A 39 18.60 5.31 -0.89
N ALA A 40 18.39 5.21 -2.20
CA ALA A 40 19.50 5.06 -3.15
C ALA A 40 20.44 6.28 -3.13
N ALA A 41 19.89 7.50 -3.09
CA ALA A 41 20.69 8.71 -2.97
C ALA A 41 21.44 8.77 -1.63
N TRP A 42 20.80 8.41 -0.53
CA TRP A 42 21.44 8.37 0.78
C TRP A 42 22.55 7.31 0.84
N LEU A 43 22.35 6.10 0.30
CA LEU A 43 23.40 5.09 0.19
C LEU A 43 24.59 5.58 -0.63
N GLY A 44 24.36 6.37 -1.68
CA GLY A 44 25.42 7.04 -2.43
C GLY A 44 26.26 7.97 -1.57
N THR A 45 25.66 8.71 -0.63
CA THR A 45 26.41 9.55 0.34
C THR A 45 27.23 8.73 1.34
N GLN A 46 26.84 7.47 1.59
CA GLN A 46 27.59 6.53 2.43
C GLN A 46 28.69 5.78 1.66
N GLY A 47 28.90 6.10 0.39
CA GLY A 47 29.89 5.45 -0.47
C GLY A 47 29.41 4.17 -1.18
N HIS A 48 28.13 3.86 -1.11
CA HIS A 48 27.53 2.73 -1.80
C HIS A 48 26.71 3.20 -3.01
N GLU A 49 27.32 3.18 -4.19
CA GLU A 49 26.58 3.45 -5.44
C GLU A 49 25.68 2.29 -5.82
N VAL A 50 24.40 2.42 -5.51
CA VAL A 50 23.42 1.34 -5.73
C VAL A 50 22.28 1.84 -6.60
N ASN A 51 21.94 1.05 -7.62
CA ASN A 51 20.80 1.37 -8.47
C ASN A 51 19.48 1.28 -7.67
N ARG A 52 18.59 2.25 -7.89
CA ARG A 52 17.25 2.29 -7.30
C ARG A 52 16.49 0.96 -7.39
N LYS A 53 16.60 0.25 -8.53
CA LYS A 53 15.92 -1.05 -8.72
C LYS A 53 16.41 -2.10 -7.72
N ARG A 54 17.72 -2.11 -7.40
CA ARG A 54 18.30 -2.99 -6.39
C ARG A 54 17.76 -2.65 -5.01
N VAL A 55 17.75 -1.37 -4.62
CA VAL A 55 17.17 -0.92 -3.35
C VAL A 55 15.69 -1.30 -3.23
N GLN A 56 14.92 -1.12 -4.30
CA GLN A 56 13.49 -1.49 -4.32
C GLN A 56 13.28 -2.99 -4.12
N ARG A 57 14.15 -3.84 -4.69
CA ARG A 57 14.12 -5.29 -4.47
C ARG A 57 14.42 -5.63 -3.01
N LEU A 58 15.46 -5.02 -2.43
CA LEU A 58 15.85 -5.25 -1.04
C LEU A 58 14.75 -4.83 -0.06
N LEU A 59 14.13 -3.67 -0.26
CA LEU A 59 12.97 -3.22 0.54
C LEU A 59 11.83 -4.23 0.49
N ARG A 60 11.54 -4.79 -0.69
CA ARG A 60 10.49 -5.81 -0.85
C ARG A 60 10.83 -7.09 -0.08
N ILE A 61 12.09 -7.54 -0.11
CA ILE A 61 12.56 -8.73 0.63
C ILE A 61 12.43 -8.49 2.13
N MET A 62 12.78 -7.28 2.61
CA MET A 62 12.66 -6.89 4.02
C MET A 62 11.22 -6.62 4.46
N GLY A 63 10.27 -6.55 3.53
CA GLY A 63 8.87 -6.18 3.83
C GLY A 63 8.69 -4.73 4.25
N LEU A 64 9.63 -3.84 3.90
CA LEU A 64 9.59 -2.43 4.23
C LEU A 64 8.92 -1.61 3.14
N GLU A 65 7.98 -0.76 3.53
CA GLU A 65 7.30 0.21 2.66
C GLU A 65 7.40 1.61 3.26
N ALA A 66 7.71 2.61 2.42
CA ALA A 66 7.78 3.99 2.87
C ALA A 66 6.43 4.47 3.43
N LEU A 67 6.44 5.05 4.61
CA LEU A 67 5.26 5.63 5.24
C LEU A 67 4.99 7.01 4.63
N TYR A 68 3.87 7.15 3.97
CA TYR A 68 3.38 8.43 3.43
C TYR A 68 1.85 8.48 3.45
N PRO A 69 1.26 9.66 3.54
CA PRO A 69 -0.20 9.79 3.44
C PRO A 69 -0.65 9.36 2.04
N LYS A 70 -1.43 8.29 1.98
CA LYS A 70 -1.97 7.78 0.72
C LYS A 70 -3.00 8.78 0.16
N PRO A 71 -3.06 8.99 -1.18
CA PRO A 71 -4.07 9.85 -1.78
C PRO A 71 -5.47 9.32 -1.47
N LYS A 72 -6.37 10.22 -1.09
CA LYS A 72 -7.79 9.90 -0.86
C LYS A 72 -8.47 9.73 -2.21
N LEU A 73 -8.56 8.49 -2.69
CA LEU A 73 -9.17 8.16 -3.99
C LEU A 73 -10.71 8.27 -3.96
N SER A 74 -11.31 8.34 -2.77
CA SER A 74 -12.76 8.43 -2.57
C SER A 74 -13.29 9.86 -2.54
N VAL A 75 -12.47 10.86 -2.80
CA VAL A 75 -12.98 12.24 -2.93
C VAL A 75 -13.70 12.33 -4.26
N GLY A 76 -15.03 12.18 -4.18
CA GLY A 76 -15.92 12.40 -5.32
C GLY A 76 -15.79 13.84 -5.79
N SER A 77 -15.14 14.03 -6.94
CA SER A 77 -15.09 15.33 -7.58
C SER A 77 -16.50 15.71 -8.03
N GLY A 78 -17.11 16.72 -7.41
CA GLY A 78 -18.25 17.41 -7.95
C GLY A 78 -19.62 16.69 -7.88
N HIS A 79 -19.77 15.68 -7.03
CA HIS A 79 -21.10 15.11 -6.79
C HIS A 79 -22.00 16.14 -6.09
N LYS A 80 -23.15 16.43 -6.72
CA LYS A 80 -24.18 17.26 -6.11
C LYS A 80 -24.69 16.55 -4.85
N VAL A 81 -24.41 17.13 -3.70
CA VAL A 81 -24.93 16.62 -2.42
C VAL A 81 -26.35 17.15 -2.25
N TYR A 82 -27.31 16.25 -2.29
CA TYR A 82 -28.71 16.62 -2.02
C TYR A 82 -28.94 16.70 -0.51
N PRO A 83 -29.72 17.71 -0.03
CA PRO A 83 -30.04 17.77 1.38
C PRO A 83 -30.91 16.58 1.79
N TYR A 84 -30.80 16.21 3.06
CA TYR A 84 -31.63 15.13 3.61
C TYR A 84 -33.10 15.52 3.52
N LEU A 85 -33.85 14.78 2.69
CA LEU A 85 -35.26 15.14 2.34
C LEU A 85 -36.20 15.10 3.53
N LEU A 86 -35.91 14.32 4.57
CA LEU A 86 -36.75 14.18 5.76
C LEU A 86 -36.40 15.16 6.89
N ARG A 87 -35.49 16.11 6.64
CA ARG A 87 -35.13 17.10 7.66
C ARG A 87 -36.33 17.98 7.99
N GLY A 88 -36.85 17.92 9.24
CA GLY A 88 -37.96 18.72 9.72
C GLY A 88 -39.34 18.23 9.28
N VAL A 89 -39.43 17.08 8.64
CA VAL A 89 -40.71 16.46 8.28
C VAL A 89 -41.21 15.62 9.45
N ALA A 90 -42.42 15.93 9.95
CA ALA A 90 -43.10 15.11 10.94
C ALA A 90 -43.71 13.88 10.24
N ILE A 91 -43.38 12.69 10.73
CA ILE A 91 -43.92 11.44 10.22
C ILE A 91 -45.08 11.03 11.11
N ASP A 92 -46.29 11.23 10.63
CA ASP A 92 -47.54 11.06 11.38
C ASP A 92 -48.46 9.97 10.78
N ARG A 93 -48.09 9.40 9.61
CA ARG A 93 -48.88 8.39 8.89
C ARG A 93 -48.09 7.14 8.60
N VAL A 94 -48.76 6.00 8.59
CA VAL A 94 -48.23 4.72 8.14
C VAL A 94 -47.92 4.80 6.63
N HIS A 95 -46.76 4.27 6.20
CA HIS A 95 -46.29 4.30 4.81
C HIS A 95 -45.98 5.71 4.23
N GLN A 96 -45.80 6.72 5.06
CA GLN A 96 -45.46 8.08 4.64
C GLN A 96 -44.02 8.16 4.07
N VAL A 97 -43.09 7.35 4.59
CA VAL A 97 -41.71 7.33 4.20
C VAL A 97 -41.25 5.92 3.86
N TRP A 98 -40.60 5.77 2.72
CA TRP A 98 -39.93 4.56 2.29
C TRP A 98 -38.45 4.83 2.11
N SER A 99 -37.61 4.03 2.71
CA SER A 99 -36.15 4.10 2.53
C SER A 99 -35.65 2.74 2.03
N THR A 100 -34.75 2.78 1.04
CA THR A 100 -34.04 1.60 0.53
C THR A 100 -32.55 1.80 0.73
N ASP A 101 -31.89 0.79 1.26
CA ASP A 101 -30.43 0.74 1.33
C ASP A 101 -29.93 -0.35 0.38
N SER A 102 -28.99 0.02 -0.50
CA SER A 102 -28.32 -0.92 -1.38
C SER A 102 -26.90 -1.14 -0.88
N SER A 103 -26.69 -2.15 -0.05
CA SER A 103 -25.35 -2.58 0.35
C SER A 103 -24.77 -3.50 -0.73
N ALA A 104 -23.69 -3.08 -1.40
CA ALA A 104 -22.92 -3.92 -2.30
C ALA A 104 -22.04 -4.87 -1.49
N LEU A 105 -22.51 -6.09 -1.24
CA LEU A 105 -21.69 -7.15 -0.66
C LEU A 105 -20.68 -7.63 -1.71
N ARG A 106 -19.42 -7.29 -1.54
CA ARG A 106 -18.33 -7.84 -2.34
C ARG A 106 -18.05 -9.26 -1.85
N PHE A 107 -18.59 -10.25 -2.54
CA PHE A 107 -18.17 -11.63 -2.34
C PHE A 107 -16.74 -11.78 -2.91
N THR A 108 -15.76 -11.86 -2.05
CA THR A 108 -14.45 -12.38 -2.44
C THR A 108 -14.59 -13.87 -2.66
N ARG A 109 -14.61 -14.27 -3.94
CA ARG A 109 -14.58 -15.67 -4.33
C ARG A 109 -13.26 -16.25 -3.79
N GLY A 110 -13.34 -17.04 -2.70
CA GLY A 110 -12.19 -17.78 -2.20
C GLY A 110 -11.68 -18.70 -3.31
N ARG A 111 -10.42 -18.56 -3.66
CA ARG A 111 -9.71 -19.55 -4.47
C ARG A 111 -9.52 -20.78 -3.58
N GLN A 112 -10.15 -21.87 -4.01
CA GLN A 112 -9.75 -23.21 -3.59
C GLN A 112 -8.44 -23.58 -4.29
#